data_fd9917d3afd2ec9c4ebca6a6d7abaf6b
#
_entry.id   fd9917d3afd2ec9c4ebca6a6d7abaf6b
#
_cell.length_a   1.000
_cell.length_b   1.000
_cell.length_c   1.000
_cell.angle_alpha   90.00
_cell.angle_beta   90.00
_cell.angle_gamma   90.00
#
_symmetry.space_group_name_H-M   'P 1'
#
loop_
_entity.id
_entity.type
_entity.pdbx_description
1 polymer ?
#
loop_
_entity_poly.entity_id
_entity_poly.type
_entity_poly.pdbx_seq_one_letter_code
_entity_poly.pdbx_strand_id
1 'polypeptide(L)'
;LEKAGNKSNKASAFNADVLWYRAEAEMFLADYEAASHTYDLVAEQGGDKISSLYMKAVCAGKLEDKDQAVSYYREALGMEKEGVRSPGYEEALIAAGSACVKAQDSETAKSLYEEALNSGKTGEKLESRIYNQLGLCQMAEEDYETAADTFDKGYNALITGYKAGTGAELDKEAAAIPKEDTQGLTLLKELAYNKAVCLEYRQQYRQAQAEFETYIKVFGDDEDARHEIDFLKTRQEE
;
A
#
# COMPACT_ATOMS: atom_id res chain seq x y z
N LEU A 1 24.01 38.55 -17.21
CA LEU A 1 23.20 37.39 -17.63
C LEU A 1 23.11 36.33 -16.49
N GLU A 2 24.23 35.95 -15.86
CA GLU A 2 24.23 34.92 -14.76
C GLU A 2 23.41 35.33 -13.54
N LYS A 3 23.46 36.61 -13.09
CA LYS A 3 22.67 37.09 -11.93
C LYS A 3 21.17 37.16 -12.22
N ALA A 4 20.77 37.37 -13.46
CA ALA A 4 19.35 37.38 -13.86
C ALA A 4 18.81 35.94 -13.95
N GLY A 5 19.58 34.99 -14.46
CA GLY A 5 19.23 33.56 -14.47
C GLY A 5 19.06 32.98 -13.08
N ASN A 6 19.95 33.31 -12.13
CA ASN A 6 19.84 32.84 -10.74
C ASN A 6 18.62 33.39 -9.99
N LYS A 7 18.17 34.62 -10.29
CA LYS A 7 16.92 35.15 -9.72
C LYS A 7 15.68 34.50 -10.30
N SER A 8 15.67 34.26 -11.61
CA SER A 8 14.57 33.55 -12.28
C SER A 8 14.40 32.13 -11.74
N ASN A 9 15.50 31.38 -11.62
CA ASN A 9 15.48 30.01 -11.09
C ASN A 9 15.00 29.92 -9.62
N LYS A 10 15.38 30.89 -8.78
CA LYS A 10 14.89 30.95 -7.38
C LYS A 10 13.40 31.27 -7.29
N ALA A 11 12.89 32.17 -8.14
CA ALA A 11 11.47 32.49 -8.18
C ALA A 11 10.65 31.29 -8.71
N SER A 12 11.16 30.57 -9.71
CA SER A 12 10.53 29.37 -10.24
C SER A 12 10.47 28.24 -9.22
N ALA A 13 11.56 27.98 -8.49
CA ALA A 13 11.59 26.99 -7.43
C ALA A 13 10.60 27.32 -6.30
N PHE A 14 10.54 28.58 -5.87
CA PHE A 14 9.57 29.01 -4.87
C PHE A 14 8.12 28.83 -5.34
N ASN A 15 7.84 29.13 -6.62
CA ASN A 15 6.50 28.89 -7.18
C ASN A 15 6.15 27.40 -7.22
N ALA A 16 7.11 26.53 -7.57
CA ALA A 16 6.90 25.09 -7.56
C ALA A 16 6.58 24.56 -6.16
N ASP A 17 7.29 25.03 -5.13
CA ASP A 17 7.02 24.67 -3.74
C ASP A 17 5.61 25.09 -3.29
N VAL A 18 5.19 26.31 -3.62
CA VAL A 18 3.83 26.79 -3.31
C VAL A 18 2.76 25.97 -4.01
N LEU A 19 2.99 25.63 -5.28
CA LEU A 19 2.08 24.76 -6.04
C LEU A 19 2.02 23.35 -5.44
N TRP A 20 3.16 22.81 -4.97
CA TRP A 20 3.18 21.51 -4.30
C TRP A 20 2.27 21.49 -3.07
N TYR A 21 2.42 22.47 -2.16
CA TYR A 21 1.55 22.58 -0.99
C TYR A 21 0.07 22.79 -1.36
N ARG A 22 -0.19 23.51 -2.46
CA ARG A 22 -1.55 23.65 -2.97
C ARG A 22 -2.11 22.29 -3.42
N ALA A 23 -1.35 21.51 -4.19
CA ALA A 23 -1.77 20.19 -4.63
C ALA A 23 -2.04 19.24 -3.45
N GLU A 24 -1.18 19.28 -2.40
CA GLU A 24 -1.40 18.51 -1.17
C GLU A 24 -2.71 18.93 -0.46
N ALA A 25 -3.02 20.21 -0.43
CA ALA A 25 -4.29 20.70 0.13
C ALA A 25 -5.49 20.23 -0.70
N GLU A 26 -5.40 20.26 -2.04
CA GLU A 26 -6.42 19.73 -2.95
C GLU A 26 -6.60 18.22 -2.76
N MET A 27 -5.50 17.46 -2.60
CA MET A 27 -5.53 16.03 -2.22
C MET A 27 -6.27 15.80 -0.89
N PHE A 28 -5.98 16.61 0.12
CA PHE A 28 -6.62 16.52 1.43
C PHE A 28 -8.13 16.79 1.36
N LEU A 29 -8.56 17.70 0.47
CA LEU A 29 -9.96 18.03 0.19
C LEU A 29 -10.64 17.00 -0.74
N ALA A 30 -9.93 15.96 -1.16
CA ALA A 30 -10.36 14.95 -2.13
C ALA A 30 -10.72 15.55 -3.52
N ASP A 31 -10.19 16.73 -3.87
CA ASP A 31 -10.31 17.32 -5.20
C ASP A 31 -9.14 16.82 -6.08
N TYR A 32 -9.24 15.54 -6.47
CA TYR A 32 -8.16 14.85 -7.15
C TYR A 32 -7.91 15.34 -8.57
N GLU A 33 -8.93 15.84 -9.26
CA GLU A 33 -8.80 16.49 -10.56
C GLU A 33 -7.98 17.77 -10.46
N ALA A 34 -8.32 18.65 -9.51
CA ALA A 34 -7.57 19.88 -9.26
C ALA A 34 -6.13 19.58 -8.84
N ALA A 35 -5.93 18.62 -7.92
CA ALA A 35 -4.60 18.21 -7.48
C ALA A 35 -3.74 17.69 -8.65
N SER A 36 -4.29 16.84 -9.51
CA SER A 36 -3.59 16.33 -10.69
C SER A 36 -3.14 17.47 -11.63
N HIS A 37 -4.03 18.44 -11.89
CA HIS A 37 -3.67 19.62 -12.68
C HIS A 37 -2.60 20.48 -12.00
N THR A 38 -2.69 20.65 -10.68
CA THR A 38 -1.70 21.44 -9.92
C THR A 38 -0.33 20.76 -9.94
N TYR A 39 -0.24 19.41 -9.92
CA TYR A 39 1.03 18.70 -10.10
C TYR A 39 1.63 18.89 -11.51
N ASP A 40 0.84 19.08 -12.55
CA ASP A 40 1.37 19.49 -13.88
C ASP A 40 2.05 20.87 -13.79
N LEU A 41 1.40 21.84 -13.13
CA LEU A 41 1.99 23.15 -12.92
C LEU A 41 3.27 23.12 -12.09
N VAL A 42 3.38 22.23 -11.10
CA VAL A 42 4.63 22.00 -10.35
C VAL A 42 5.77 21.63 -11.29
N ALA A 43 5.54 20.64 -12.16
CA ALA A 43 6.54 20.20 -13.13
C ALA A 43 6.93 21.31 -14.15
N GLU A 44 5.95 22.08 -14.63
CA GLU A 44 6.16 23.20 -15.54
C GLU A 44 6.98 24.34 -14.94
N GLN A 45 6.82 24.58 -13.62
CA GLN A 45 7.58 25.59 -12.88
C GLN A 45 8.97 25.08 -12.45
N GLY A 46 9.40 23.90 -12.91
CA GLY A 46 10.71 23.33 -12.63
C GLY A 46 10.80 22.60 -11.30
N GLY A 47 9.68 22.20 -10.71
CA GLY A 47 9.62 21.28 -9.60
C GLY A 47 9.95 19.83 -10.00
N ASP A 48 9.89 18.91 -9.04
CA ASP A 48 10.21 17.50 -9.26
C ASP A 48 9.16 16.82 -10.14
N LYS A 49 9.52 16.61 -11.42
CA LYS A 49 8.63 15.99 -12.39
C LYS A 49 8.31 14.53 -12.04
N ILE A 50 9.27 13.77 -11.50
CA ILE A 50 9.06 12.36 -11.20
C ILE A 50 8.05 12.23 -10.04
N SER A 51 8.28 12.96 -8.95
CA SER A 51 7.33 13.00 -7.83
C SER A 51 5.95 13.52 -8.24
N SER A 52 5.90 14.54 -9.12
CA SER A 52 4.62 15.04 -9.66
C SER A 52 3.85 13.95 -10.43
N LEU A 53 4.53 13.15 -11.25
CA LEU A 53 3.93 12.03 -11.97
C LEU A 53 3.42 10.93 -11.01
N TYR A 54 4.20 10.60 -9.97
CA TYR A 54 3.73 9.67 -8.94
C TYR A 54 2.47 10.18 -8.25
N MET A 55 2.43 11.44 -7.87
CA MET A 55 1.24 12.01 -7.24
C MET A 55 0.04 12.09 -8.20
N LYS A 56 0.27 12.30 -9.50
CA LYS A 56 -0.78 12.17 -10.51
C LYS A 56 -1.31 10.73 -10.63
N ALA A 57 -0.44 9.73 -10.53
CA ALA A 57 -0.87 8.33 -10.47
C ALA A 57 -1.75 8.07 -9.24
N VAL A 58 -1.42 8.66 -8.09
CA VAL A 58 -2.26 8.60 -6.89
C VAL A 58 -3.63 9.25 -7.14
N CYS A 59 -3.67 10.46 -7.73
CA CYS A 59 -4.92 11.13 -8.07
C CYS A 59 -5.79 10.27 -8.99
N ALA A 60 -5.22 9.74 -10.08
CA ALA A 60 -5.91 8.86 -11.02
C ALA A 60 -6.45 7.59 -10.33
N GLY A 61 -5.66 6.97 -9.45
CA GLY A 61 -6.10 5.81 -8.67
C GLY A 61 -7.26 6.12 -7.72
N LYS A 62 -7.30 7.32 -7.13
CA LYS A 62 -8.43 7.80 -6.31
C LYS A 62 -9.70 8.06 -7.13
N LEU A 63 -9.53 8.47 -8.39
CA LEU A 63 -10.61 8.65 -9.36
C LEU A 63 -11.03 7.33 -10.05
N GLU A 64 -10.42 6.22 -9.68
CA GLU A 64 -10.65 4.87 -10.24
C GLU A 64 -10.31 4.77 -11.74
N ASP A 65 -9.51 5.71 -12.25
CA ASP A 65 -8.97 5.67 -13.62
C ASP A 65 -7.68 4.84 -13.64
N LYS A 66 -7.83 3.52 -13.82
CA LYS A 66 -6.70 2.58 -13.82
C LYS A 66 -5.69 2.88 -14.94
N ASP A 67 -6.17 3.29 -16.12
CA ASP A 67 -5.30 3.46 -17.29
C ASP A 67 -4.37 4.65 -17.07
N GLN A 68 -4.88 5.76 -16.56
CA GLN A 68 -4.06 6.91 -16.19
C GLN A 68 -3.17 6.61 -14.98
N ALA A 69 -3.67 5.92 -13.95
CA ALA A 69 -2.88 5.57 -12.77
C ALA A 69 -1.65 4.74 -13.15
N VAL A 70 -1.83 3.68 -13.95
CA VAL A 70 -0.74 2.82 -14.43
C VAL A 70 0.19 3.60 -15.36
N SER A 71 -0.34 4.44 -16.27
CA SER A 71 0.44 5.22 -17.21
C SER A 71 1.38 6.19 -16.50
N TYR A 72 0.87 7.02 -15.57
CA TYR A 72 1.69 7.96 -14.81
C TYR A 72 2.71 7.25 -13.91
N TYR A 73 2.33 6.16 -13.26
CA TYR A 73 3.27 5.37 -12.47
C TYR A 73 4.43 4.83 -13.32
N ARG A 74 4.13 4.22 -14.49
CA ARG A 74 5.15 3.68 -15.39
C ARG A 74 6.02 4.77 -16.02
N GLU A 75 5.45 5.92 -16.37
CA GLU A 75 6.21 7.08 -16.86
C GLU A 75 7.21 7.56 -15.80
N ALA A 76 6.76 7.77 -14.57
CA ALA A 76 7.61 8.17 -13.45
C ALA A 76 8.73 7.14 -13.21
N LEU A 77 8.37 5.85 -13.12
CA LEU A 77 9.32 4.76 -12.91
C LEU A 77 10.40 4.70 -14.00
N GLY A 78 10.02 4.93 -15.27
CA GLY A 78 10.94 4.97 -16.41
C GLY A 78 11.91 6.15 -16.38
N MET A 79 11.61 7.20 -15.62
CA MET A 79 12.50 8.37 -15.43
C MET A 79 13.42 8.23 -14.22
N GLU A 80 13.15 7.26 -13.31
CA GLU A 80 13.97 7.03 -12.14
C GLU A 80 15.40 6.62 -12.51
N LYS A 81 16.36 7.10 -11.72
CA LYS A 81 17.73 6.62 -11.80
C LYS A 81 17.85 5.27 -11.10
N GLU A 82 18.73 4.43 -11.60
CA GLU A 82 18.99 3.14 -10.99
C GLU A 82 19.31 3.28 -9.49
N GLY A 83 18.60 2.53 -8.66
CA GLY A 83 18.82 2.50 -7.21
C GLY A 83 18.15 3.63 -6.41
N VAL A 84 17.48 4.57 -7.06
CA VAL A 84 16.77 5.68 -6.39
C VAL A 84 15.26 5.53 -6.56
N ARG A 85 14.50 5.93 -5.56
CA ARG A 85 13.05 6.11 -5.63
C ARG A 85 12.69 7.51 -5.17
N SER A 86 11.98 8.24 -6.01
CA SER A 86 11.49 9.57 -5.70
C SER A 86 10.29 9.51 -4.76
N PRO A 87 10.01 10.58 -3.99
CA PRO A 87 8.81 10.67 -3.18
C PRO A 87 7.54 10.36 -3.96
N GLY A 88 6.59 9.66 -3.33
CA GLY A 88 5.32 9.27 -3.94
C GLY A 88 5.35 7.91 -4.66
N TYR A 89 6.53 7.26 -4.80
CA TYR A 89 6.65 5.95 -5.46
C TYR A 89 5.73 4.89 -4.82
N GLU A 90 5.76 4.76 -3.50
CA GLU A 90 5.00 3.73 -2.78
C GLU A 90 3.50 3.95 -2.91
N GLU A 91 3.06 5.18 -2.72
CA GLU A 91 1.66 5.58 -2.83
C GLU A 91 1.14 5.37 -4.26
N ALA A 92 1.94 5.73 -5.26
CA ALA A 92 1.59 5.57 -6.67
C ALA A 92 1.47 4.09 -7.07
N LEU A 93 2.41 3.23 -6.63
CA LEU A 93 2.34 1.79 -6.87
C LEU A 93 1.05 1.19 -6.31
N ILE A 94 0.76 1.48 -5.03
CA ILE A 94 -0.44 0.96 -4.38
C ILE A 94 -1.71 1.52 -5.02
N ALA A 95 -1.73 2.80 -5.37
CA ALA A 95 -2.88 3.42 -6.02
C ALA A 95 -3.16 2.85 -7.42
N ALA A 96 -2.11 2.67 -8.23
CA ALA A 96 -2.24 2.07 -9.56
C ALA A 96 -2.71 0.61 -9.49
N GLY A 97 -2.10 -0.20 -8.62
CA GLY A 97 -2.51 -1.59 -8.45
C GLY A 97 -3.94 -1.71 -7.90
N SER A 98 -4.31 -0.91 -6.90
CA SER A 98 -5.68 -0.91 -6.36
C SER A 98 -6.73 -0.48 -7.39
N ALA A 99 -6.40 0.48 -8.27
CA ALA A 99 -7.28 0.87 -9.37
C ALA A 99 -7.48 -0.28 -10.37
N CYS A 100 -6.42 -1.05 -10.65
CA CYS A 100 -6.53 -2.26 -11.48
C CYS A 100 -7.44 -3.32 -10.84
N VAL A 101 -7.29 -3.57 -9.53
CA VAL A 101 -8.15 -4.54 -8.80
C VAL A 101 -9.61 -4.11 -8.88
N LYS A 102 -9.94 -2.84 -8.63
CA LYS A 102 -11.30 -2.31 -8.73
C LYS A 102 -11.87 -2.44 -10.14
N ALA A 103 -11.03 -2.30 -11.15
CA ALA A 103 -11.40 -2.49 -12.55
C ALA A 103 -11.44 -3.98 -12.98
N GLN A 104 -11.27 -4.92 -12.05
CA GLN A 104 -11.22 -6.37 -12.31
C GLN A 104 -10.03 -6.78 -13.21
N ASP A 105 -8.96 -6.00 -13.22
CA ASP A 105 -7.73 -6.26 -13.96
C ASP A 105 -6.64 -6.76 -13.00
N SER A 106 -6.88 -7.92 -12.40
CA SER A 106 -5.97 -8.53 -11.42
C SER A 106 -4.61 -8.88 -12.03
N GLU A 107 -4.54 -9.18 -13.33
CA GLU A 107 -3.29 -9.51 -14.02
C GLU A 107 -2.33 -8.31 -14.03
N THR A 108 -2.82 -7.13 -14.41
CA THR A 108 -2.00 -5.90 -14.38
C THR A 108 -1.61 -5.55 -12.96
N ALA A 109 -2.52 -5.66 -11.97
CA ALA A 109 -2.22 -5.39 -10.58
C ALA A 109 -1.09 -6.30 -10.06
N LYS A 110 -1.19 -7.62 -10.29
CA LYS A 110 -0.15 -8.58 -9.90
C LYS A 110 1.20 -8.25 -10.56
N SER A 111 1.20 -7.97 -11.87
CA SER A 111 2.43 -7.61 -12.58
C SER A 111 3.14 -6.41 -11.95
N LEU A 112 2.40 -5.34 -11.60
CA LEU A 112 2.97 -4.16 -10.95
C LEU A 112 3.60 -4.49 -9.60
N TYR A 113 2.91 -5.28 -8.79
CA TYR A 113 3.37 -5.66 -7.46
C TYR A 113 4.58 -6.61 -7.51
N GLU A 114 4.56 -7.62 -8.39
CA GLU A 114 5.66 -8.56 -8.59
C GLU A 114 6.91 -7.88 -9.16
N GLU A 115 6.76 -6.95 -10.11
CA GLU A 115 7.86 -6.13 -10.60
C GLU A 115 8.52 -5.35 -9.46
N ALA A 116 7.72 -4.76 -8.56
CA ALA A 116 8.24 -4.02 -7.41
C ALA A 116 9.01 -4.93 -6.44
N LEU A 117 8.44 -6.08 -6.06
CA LEU A 117 9.10 -7.07 -5.18
C LEU A 117 10.41 -7.58 -5.80
N ASN A 118 10.38 -7.94 -7.10
CA ASN A 118 11.55 -8.47 -7.81
C ASN A 118 12.66 -7.44 -7.99
N SER A 119 12.34 -6.14 -7.85
CA SER A 119 13.36 -5.08 -7.91
C SER A 119 14.35 -5.13 -6.75
N GLY A 120 13.99 -5.77 -5.64
CA GLY A 120 14.78 -5.81 -4.38
C GLY A 120 14.99 -4.42 -3.76
N LYS A 121 14.15 -3.43 -4.11
CA LYS A 121 14.23 -2.03 -3.65
C LYS A 121 13.05 -1.61 -2.80
N THR A 122 12.26 -2.58 -2.39
CA THR A 122 11.17 -2.41 -1.44
C THR A 122 11.69 -2.63 -0.02
N GLY A 123 11.32 -1.75 0.91
CA GLY A 123 11.53 -2.02 2.33
C GLY A 123 10.39 -2.90 2.85
N GLU A 124 10.60 -3.52 4.00
CA GLU A 124 9.71 -4.52 4.59
C GLU A 124 8.26 -3.99 4.76
N LYS A 125 8.10 -2.70 5.03
CA LYS A 125 6.79 -2.07 5.18
C LYS A 125 6.02 -2.00 3.84
N LEU A 126 6.72 -1.64 2.76
CA LEU A 126 6.13 -1.65 1.42
C LEU A 126 5.88 -3.09 0.94
N GLU A 127 6.80 -4.01 1.19
CA GLU A 127 6.62 -5.44 0.87
C GLU A 127 5.36 -5.98 1.54
N SER A 128 5.16 -5.68 2.81
CA SER A 128 3.96 -6.08 3.54
C SER A 128 2.67 -5.54 2.90
N ARG A 129 2.66 -4.26 2.50
CA ARG A 129 1.53 -3.65 1.77
C ARG A 129 1.28 -4.34 0.42
N ILE A 130 2.35 -4.64 -0.31
CA ILE A 130 2.27 -5.34 -1.59
C ILE A 130 1.69 -6.75 -1.39
N TYR A 131 2.19 -7.51 -0.41
CA TYR A 131 1.66 -8.84 -0.11
C TYR A 131 0.18 -8.80 0.30
N ASN A 132 -0.27 -7.78 1.05
CA ASN A 132 -1.68 -7.61 1.34
C ASN A 132 -2.51 -7.45 0.06
N GLN A 133 -2.07 -6.61 -0.87
CA GLN A 133 -2.76 -6.41 -2.14
C GLN A 133 -2.75 -7.65 -3.05
N LEU A 134 -1.62 -8.36 -3.11
CA LEU A 134 -1.50 -9.62 -3.86
C LEU A 134 -2.44 -10.70 -3.29
N GLY A 135 -2.49 -10.83 -1.97
CA GLY A 135 -3.40 -11.76 -1.31
C GLY A 135 -4.87 -11.45 -1.62
N LEU A 136 -5.25 -10.17 -1.65
CA LEU A 136 -6.60 -9.74 -2.03
C LEU A 136 -6.91 -10.08 -3.50
N CYS A 137 -5.94 -9.93 -4.42
CA CYS A 137 -6.10 -10.37 -5.82
C CYS A 137 -6.36 -11.88 -5.91
N GLN A 138 -5.57 -12.67 -5.17
CA GLN A 138 -5.69 -14.12 -5.14
C GLN A 138 -7.03 -14.59 -4.52
N MET A 139 -7.50 -13.91 -3.47
CA MET A 139 -8.84 -14.16 -2.91
C MET A 139 -9.94 -13.88 -3.93
N ALA A 140 -9.83 -12.80 -4.70
CA ALA A 140 -10.80 -12.47 -5.74
C ALA A 140 -10.83 -13.52 -6.87
N GLU A 141 -9.74 -14.26 -7.05
CA GLU A 141 -9.63 -15.41 -7.98
C GLU A 141 -9.99 -16.75 -7.32
N GLU A 142 -10.45 -16.72 -6.07
CA GLU A 142 -10.78 -17.90 -5.26
C GLU A 142 -9.58 -18.83 -4.98
N ASP A 143 -8.34 -18.34 -5.20
CA ASP A 143 -7.11 -19.05 -4.82
C ASP A 143 -6.76 -18.77 -3.35
N TYR A 144 -7.59 -19.30 -2.46
CA TYR A 144 -7.46 -19.09 -1.01
C TYR A 144 -6.21 -19.74 -0.41
N GLU A 145 -5.64 -20.75 -1.08
CA GLU A 145 -4.41 -21.38 -0.61
C GLU A 145 -3.23 -20.44 -0.77
N THR A 146 -3.02 -19.97 -1.99
CA THR A 146 -1.93 -19.03 -2.28
C THR A 146 -2.16 -17.70 -1.54
N ALA A 147 -3.40 -17.24 -1.42
CA ALA A 147 -3.74 -16.02 -0.69
C ALA A 147 -3.33 -16.10 0.79
N ALA A 148 -3.64 -17.21 1.49
CA ALA A 148 -3.26 -17.41 2.88
C ALA A 148 -1.74 -17.33 3.09
N ASP A 149 -0.97 -18.00 2.22
CA ASP A 149 0.50 -17.95 2.26
C ASP A 149 1.04 -16.55 1.96
N THR A 150 0.37 -15.81 1.08
CA THR A 150 0.76 -14.45 0.71
C THR A 150 0.50 -13.46 1.85
N PHE A 151 -0.64 -13.57 2.54
CA PHE A 151 -0.90 -12.78 3.74
C PHE A 151 0.09 -13.08 4.87
N ASP A 152 0.47 -14.35 5.05
CA ASP A 152 1.47 -14.75 6.03
C ASP A 152 2.86 -14.16 5.72
N LYS A 153 3.26 -14.12 4.44
CA LYS A 153 4.49 -13.42 4.00
C LYS A 153 4.43 -11.94 4.34
N GLY A 154 3.31 -11.28 4.06
CA GLY A 154 3.11 -9.87 4.39
C GLY A 154 3.18 -9.59 5.89
N TYR A 155 2.55 -10.43 6.70
CA TYR A 155 2.63 -10.37 8.16
C TYR A 155 4.07 -10.47 8.66
N ASN A 156 4.79 -11.49 8.19
CA ASN A 156 6.18 -11.74 8.60
C ASN A 156 7.13 -10.63 8.12
N ALA A 157 6.95 -10.09 6.91
CA ALA A 157 7.73 -8.96 6.42
C ALA A 157 7.56 -7.73 7.32
N LEU A 158 6.31 -7.39 7.68
CA LEU A 158 6.02 -6.25 8.54
C LEU A 158 6.67 -6.40 9.93
N ILE A 159 6.48 -7.54 10.55
CA ILE A 159 7.09 -7.85 11.86
C ILE A 159 8.61 -7.79 11.77
N THR A 160 9.23 -8.34 10.73
CA THR A 160 10.67 -8.30 10.54
C THR A 160 11.19 -6.88 10.43
N GLY A 161 10.51 -6.01 9.70
CA GLY A 161 10.89 -4.60 9.56
C GLY A 161 10.90 -3.86 10.90
N TYR A 162 9.88 -4.08 11.75
CA TYR A 162 9.88 -3.49 13.09
C TYR A 162 10.95 -4.06 14.01
N LYS A 163 11.28 -5.35 13.87
CA LYS A 163 12.36 -6.01 14.60
C LYS A 163 13.72 -5.39 14.30
N ALA A 164 14.05 -5.30 13.04
CA ALA A 164 15.32 -4.74 12.59
C ALA A 164 15.52 -3.29 13.10
N GLY A 165 14.40 -2.53 13.20
CA GLY A 165 14.43 -1.15 13.68
C GLY A 165 14.61 -0.98 15.19
N THR A 166 14.18 -1.93 16.01
CA THR A 166 14.13 -1.79 17.47
C THR A 166 15.13 -2.63 18.23
N GLY A 167 15.76 -3.63 17.60
CA GLY A 167 16.64 -4.60 18.27
C GLY A 167 15.93 -5.47 19.33
N ALA A 168 14.60 -5.48 19.36
CA ALA A 168 13.82 -6.21 20.34
C ALA A 168 13.76 -7.70 20.02
N GLU A 169 13.88 -8.57 21.03
CA GLU A 169 13.54 -9.99 20.92
C GLU A 169 12.03 -10.18 20.82
N LEU A 170 11.60 -11.05 19.92
CA LEU A 170 10.24 -11.04 19.38
C LEU A 170 9.38 -12.19 19.81
N ASP A 171 9.26 -12.41 21.05
CA ASP A 171 8.27 -13.34 21.56
C ASP A 171 6.82 -12.79 21.61
N LYS A 172 6.59 -11.53 21.15
CA LYS A 172 5.26 -10.90 21.18
C LYS A 172 5.04 -10.01 19.96
N GLU A 173 4.57 -10.63 18.92
CA GLU A 173 4.45 -10.12 17.56
C GLU A 173 3.85 -8.72 17.39
N ALA A 174 2.68 -8.45 17.93
CA ALA A 174 2.06 -7.12 17.83
C ALA A 174 2.70 -6.07 18.75
N ALA A 175 3.39 -6.48 19.82
CA ALA A 175 4.06 -5.55 20.73
C ALA A 175 5.31 -4.90 20.11
N ALA A 176 5.79 -5.40 18.98
CA ALA A 176 6.90 -4.81 18.24
C ALA A 176 6.52 -3.53 17.49
N ILE A 177 5.23 -3.37 17.15
CA ILE A 177 4.74 -2.19 16.43
C ILE A 177 4.46 -1.07 17.44
N PRO A 178 5.08 0.13 17.29
CA PRO A 178 4.75 1.26 18.13
C PRO A 178 3.26 1.60 18.06
N LYS A 179 2.63 1.88 19.20
CA LYS A 179 1.19 2.20 19.27
C LYS A 179 0.82 3.44 18.46
N GLU A 180 1.79 4.30 18.23
CA GLU A 180 1.66 5.51 17.42
C GLU A 180 1.62 5.21 15.91
N ASP A 181 2.17 4.06 15.47
CA ASP A 181 2.06 3.61 14.07
C ASP A 181 0.74 2.90 13.82
N THR A 182 -0.32 3.68 13.77
CA THR A 182 -1.68 3.18 13.52
C THR A 182 -1.82 2.51 12.16
N GLN A 183 -1.08 2.96 11.15
CA GLN A 183 -1.10 2.35 9.81
C GLN A 183 -0.47 0.96 9.81
N GLY A 184 0.68 0.79 10.48
CA GLY A 184 1.31 -0.52 10.63
C GLY A 184 0.44 -1.49 11.41
N LEU A 185 -0.19 -1.04 12.51
CA LEU A 185 -1.13 -1.86 13.27
C LEU A 185 -2.35 -2.26 12.47
N THR A 186 -2.93 -1.35 11.68
CA THR A 186 -4.06 -1.65 10.79
C THR A 186 -3.67 -2.70 9.75
N LEU A 187 -2.54 -2.51 9.08
CA LEU A 187 -2.05 -3.46 8.09
C LEU A 187 -1.81 -4.86 8.69
N LEU A 188 -1.25 -4.94 9.89
CA LEU A 188 -1.02 -6.21 10.58
C LEU A 188 -2.34 -6.92 10.88
N LYS A 189 -3.35 -6.17 11.34
CA LYS A 189 -4.70 -6.69 11.57
C LYS A 189 -5.34 -7.23 10.29
N GLU A 190 -5.28 -6.46 9.20
CA GLU A 190 -5.82 -6.87 7.90
C GLU A 190 -5.19 -8.17 7.41
N LEU A 191 -3.85 -8.28 7.48
CA LEU A 191 -3.13 -9.47 7.05
C LEU A 191 -3.51 -10.71 7.87
N ALA A 192 -3.59 -10.58 9.21
CA ALA A 192 -3.97 -11.68 10.09
C ALA A 192 -5.43 -12.10 9.88
N TYR A 193 -6.34 -11.13 9.76
CA TYR A 193 -7.76 -11.38 9.51
C TYR A 193 -7.99 -12.07 8.17
N ASN A 194 -7.42 -11.55 7.09
CA ASN A 194 -7.57 -12.09 5.74
C ASN A 194 -7.01 -13.51 5.62
N LYS A 195 -5.90 -13.82 6.31
CA LYS A 195 -5.37 -15.19 6.41
C LYS A 195 -6.40 -16.13 7.04
N ALA A 196 -7.03 -15.74 8.14
CA ALA A 196 -8.04 -16.55 8.81
C ALA A 196 -9.27 -16.77 7.91
N VAL A 197 -9.73 -15.74 7.20
CA VAL A 197 -10.81 -15.82 6.21
C VAL A 197 -10.46 -16.82 5.09
N CYS A 198 -9.23 -16.81 4.57
CA CYS A 198 -8.80 -17.78 3.55
C CYS A 198 -8.90 -19.23 4.05
N LEU A 199 -8.53 -19.49 5.31
CA LEU A 199 -8.66 -20.83 5.92
C LEU A 199 -10.12 -21.27 6.04
N GLU A 200 -11.02 -20.33 6.35
CA GLU A 200 -12.46 -20.59 6.40
C GLU A 200 -13.01 -20.98 5.02
N TYR A 201 -12.72 -20.22 3.96
CA TYR A 201 -13.12 -20.56 2.58
C TYR A 201 -12.57 -21.91 2.12
N ARG A 202 -11.41 -22.33 2.64
CA ARG A 202 -10.83 -23.66 2.41
C ARG A 202 -11.48 -24.75 3.28
N GLN A 203 -12.52 -24.44 4.04
CA GLN A 203 -13.21 -25.33 4.98
C GLN A 203 -12.30 -25.89 6.08
N GLN A 204 -11.20 -25.23 6.37
CA GLN A 204 -10.26 -25.56 7.44
C GLN A 204 -10.73 -24.92 8.77
N TYR A 205 -11.99 -25.17 9.15
CA TYR A 205 -12.71 -24.47 10.19
C TYR A 205 -11.99 -24.42 11.55
N ARG A 206 -11.33 -25.51 11.95
CA ARG A 206 -10.56 -25.54 13.20
C ARG A 206 -9.36 -24.62 13.16
N GLN A 207 -8.67 -24.55 12.02
CA GLN A 207 -7.50 -23.69 11.85
C GLN A 207 -7.95 -22.23 11.77
N ALA A 208 -8.99 -21.94 11.00
CA ALA A 208 -9.57 -20.61 10.91
C ALA A 208 -9.99 -20.08 12.29
N GLN A 209 -10.68 -20.91 13.11
CA GLN A 209 -11.05 -20.53 14.46
C GLN A 209 -9.82 -20.20 15.31
N ALA A 210 -8.77 -21.03 15.28
CA ALA A 210 -7.56 -20.81 16.06
C ALA A 210 -6.84 -19.49 15.65
N GLU A 211 -6.84 -19.14 14.35
CA GLU A 211 -6.30 -17.87 13.86
C GLU A 211 -7.14 -16.67 14.33
N PHE A 212 -8.47 -16.74 14.28
CA PHE A 212 -9.32 -15.66 14.83
C PHE A 212 -9.20 -15.52 16.35
N GLU A 213 -9.08 -16.62 17.09
CA GLU A 213 -8.82 -16.58 18.54
C GLU A 213 -7.46 -15.93 18.84
N THR A 214 -6.44 -16.24 18.02
CA THR A 214 -5.13 -15.59 18.11
C THR A 214 -5.21 -14.12 17.77
N TYR A 215 -5.98 -13.75 16.73
CA TYR A 215 -6.25 -12.37 16.36
C TYR A 215 -6.83 -11.56 17.51
N ILE A 216 -7.88 -12.05 18.18
CA ILE A 216 -8.48 -11.37 19.33
C ILE A 216 -7.48 -11.27 20.50
N LYS A 217 -6.71 -12.33 20.76
CA LYS A 217 -5.71 -12.32 21.83
C LYS A 217 -4.62 -11.25 21.58
N VAL A 218 -4.21 -11.06 20.34
CA VAL A 218 -3.13 -10.14 19.95
C VAL A 218 -3.62 -8.69 19.85
N PHE A 219 -4.76 -8.48 19.19
CA PHE A 219 -5.22 -7.14 18.81
C PHE A 219 -6.34 -6.59 19.71
N GLY A 220 -6.85 -7.42 20.62
CA GLY A 220 -7.97 -7.07 21.48
C GLY A 220 -9.31 -7.49 20.89
N ASP A 221 -10.36 -7.11 21.59
CA ASP A 221 -11.73 -7.49 21.26
C ASP A 221 -12.18 -6.86 19.92
N ASP A 222 -12.76 -7.71 19.06
CA ASP A 222 -13.22 -7.35 17.71
C ASP A 222 -14.52 -8.10 17.44
N GLU A 223 -15.59 -7.39 17.11
CA GLU A 223 -16.94 -7.93 16.96
C GLU A 223 -17.05 -8.87 15.75
N ASP A 224 -16.41 -8.51 14.64
CA ASP A 224 -16.42 -9.31 13.41
C ASP A 224 -15.67 -10.62 13.64
N ALA A 225 -14.48 -10.57 14.25
CA ALA A 225 -13.71 -11.77 14.56
C ALA A 225 -14.44 -12.71 15.55
N ARG A 226 -15.20 -12.15 16.53
CA ARG A 226 -16.02 -12.97 17.42
C ARG A 226 -17.16 -13.65 16.68
N HIS A 227 -17.81 -12.92 15.79
CA HIS A 227 -18.88 -13.47 14.97
C HIS A 227 -18.37 -14.64 14.13
N GLU A 228 -17.19 -14.52 13.52
CA GLU A 228 -16.57 -15.61 12.77
C GLU A 228 -16.23 -16.81 13.66
N ILE A 229 -15.68 -16.60 14.85
CA ILE A 229 -15.42 -17.69 15.82
C ILE A 229 -16.71 -18.44 16.16
N ASP A 230 -17.79 -17.73 16.44
CA ASP A 230 -19.07 -18.37 16.79
C ASP A 230 -19.68 -19.12 15.60
N PHE A 231 -19.59 -18.57 14.41
CA PHE A 231 -19.98 -19.27 13.18
C PHE A 231 -19.15 -20.55 12.97
N LEU A 232 -17.82 -20.47 13.08
CA LEU A 232 -16.92 -21.61 12.87
C LEU A 232 -17.13 -22.74 13.87
N LYS A 233 -17.53 -22.45 15.11
CA LYS A 233 -17.92 -23.49 16.10
C LYS A 233 -19.08 -24.34 15.59
N THR A 234 -20.07 -23.74 14.94
CA THR A 234 -21.23 -24.50 14.42
C THR A 234 -20.86 -25.44 13.27
N ARG A 235 -19.77 -25.14 12.52
CA ARG A 235 -19.29 -25.95 11.39
C ARG A 235 -18.43 -27.14 11.80
N GLN A 236 -18.03 -27.23 13.05
CA GLN A 236 -17.21 -28.34 13.57
C GLN A 236 -18.04 -29.46 14.21
N GLU A 237 -19.33 -29.20 14.42
CA GLU A 237 -20.26 -30.17 14.99
C GLU A 237 -20.96 -31.03 13.91
N GLU A 238 -20.75 -30.71 12.62
CA GLU A 238 -21.18 -31.49 11.47
C GLU A 238 -20.10 -32.46 10.98
#